data_d7dd3f9a5ad9acec0efc82c3b4b918be
#
_entry.id   d7dd3f9a5ad9acec0efc82c3b4b918be
#
_cell.length_a   1.000
_cell.length_b   1.000
_cell.length_c   1.000
_cell.angle_alpha   90.00
_cell.angle_beta   90.00
_cell.angle_gamma   90.00
#
_symmetry.space_group_name_H-M   'P 1'
#
loop_
_entity.id
_entity.type
_entity.pdbx_description
1 polymer ?
#
loop_
_entity_poly.entity_id
_entity_poly.type
_entity_poly.pdbx_seq_one_letter_code
_entity_poly.pdbx_strand_id
1 'polypeptide(L)'
;MKKIALCYDFDGTLCSGYMQNQELIPNCNLDVKKFWTSVTENSKKNNIDPTLSYMHLLEEKMYKAKVEISKQNFNKYGQRLKLFSGVNDWFKRIKDFGKKNNIEVEHYIISSGLTDMI
;
A
#
# COMPACT_ATOMS: atom_id res chain seq x y z
N MET A 1 24.71 -19.20 -11.62
CA MET A 1 23.42 -19.19 -10.91
C MET A 1 22.44 -18.33 -11.69
N LYS A 2 21.26 -18.86 -11.93
CA LYS A 2 20.19 -18.09 -12.56
C LYS A 2 19.56 -17.15 -11.53
N LYS A 3 19.20 -15.94 -11.97
CA LYS A 3 18.46 -14.97 -11.16
C LYS A 3 17.02 -14.84 -11.66
N ILE A 4 16.08 -14.79 -10.73
CA ILE A 4 14.67 -14.56 -11.01
C ILE A 4 14.20 -13.39 -10.13
N ALA A 5 13.60 -12.39 -10.75
CA ALA A 5 12.91 -11.31 -10.06
C ALA A 5 11.42 -11.57 -10.03
N LEU A 6 10.83 -11.58 -8.83
CA LEU A 6 9.39 -11.67 -8.63
C LEU A 6 8.87 -10.28 -8.27
N CYS A 7 8.04 -9.73 -9.14
CA CYS A 7 7.43 -8.41 -8.96
C CYS A 7 5.99 -8.56 -8.52
N TYR A 8 5.61 -7.87 -7.45
CA TYR A 8 4.26 -7.92 -6.87
C TYR A 8 3.60 -6.56 -6.92
N ASP A 9 2.32 -6.53 -7.24
CA ASP A 9 1.44 -5.45 -6.81
C ASP A 9 1.19 -5.60 -5.29
N PHE A 10 0.84 -4.52 -4.62
CA PHE A 10 0.56 -4.55 -3.18
C PHE A 10 -0.94 -4.61 -2.91
N ASP A 11 -1.67 -3.56 -3.28
CA ASP A 11 -3.10 -3.44 -3.03
C ASP A 11 -3.90 -4.50 -3.81
N GLY A 12 -4.67 -5.32 -3.11
CA GLY A 12 -5.43 -6.40 -3.71
C GLY A 12 -4.61 -7.65 -4.07
N THR A 13 -3.29 -7.62 -3.90
CA THR A 13 -2.38 -8.74 -4.18
C THR A 13 -1.75 -9.30 -2.92
N LEU A 14 -1.13 -8.48 -2.12
CA LEU A 14 -0.55 -8.86 -0.82
C LEU A 14 -1.49 -8.57 0.36
N CYS A 15 -2.38 -7.61 0.21
CA CYS A 15 -3.45 -7.30 1.16
C CYS A 15 -4.78 -7.13 0.44
N SER A 16 -5.89 -7.20 1.18
CA SER A 16 -7.23 -6.97 0.63
C SER A 16 -7.48 -5.47 0.42
N GLY A 17 -7.94 -5.11 -0.78
CA GLY A 17 -8.25 -3.74 -1.13
C GLY A 17 -7.03 -2.82 -1.11
N TYR A 18 -7.27 -1.52 -0.88
CA TYR A 18 -6.22 -0.53 -0.77
C TYR A 18 -5.67 -0.43 0.65
N MET A 19 -4.36 -0.27 0.81
CA MET A 19 -3.71 -0.15 2.12
C MET A 19 -4.25 1.02 2.94
N GLN A 20 -4.62 2.13 2.29
CA GLN A 20 -5.17 3.30 2.93
C GLN A 20 -6.52 3.04 3.63
N ASN A 21 -7.26 2.01 3.17
CA ASN A 21 -8.58 1.67 3.70
C ASN A 21 -8.52 1.06 5.10
N GLN A 22 -7.41 0.42 5.47
CA GLN A 22 -7.31 -0.34 6.72
C GLN A 22 -7.03 0.55 7.92
N GLU A 23 -6.15 1.53 7.79
CA GLU A 23 -5.70 2.35 8.93
C GLU A 23 -5.88 3.85 8.68
N LEU A 24 -5.38 4.38 7.57
CA LEU A 24 -5.28 5.81 7.33
C LEU A 24 -6.64 6.52 7.26
N ILE A 25 -7.49 6.08 6.34
CA ILE A 25 -8.81 6.69 6.12
C ILE A 25 -9.70 6.57 7.36
N PRO A 26 -9.80 5.38 8.01
CA PRO A 26 -10.56 5.26 9.26
C PRO A 26 -10.04 6.12 10.40
N ASN A 27 -8.72 6.27 10.54
CA ASN A 27 -8.12 7.12 11.58
C ASN A 27 -8.36 8.63 11.36
N CYS A 28 -8.74 9.02 10.14
CA CYS A 28 -9.22 10.37 9.84
C CYS A 28 -10.73 10.55 10.08
N ASN A 29 -11.41 9.57 10.66
CA ASN A 29 -12.87 9.55 10.86
C ASN A 29 -13.66 9.69 9.56
N LEU A 30 -13.13 9.10 8.47
CA LEU A 30 -13.74 9.15 7.15
C LEU A 30 -14.36 7.81 6.79
N ASP A 31 -15.45 7.87 6.03
CA ASP A 31 -16.00 6.73 5.31
C ASP A 31 -15.15 6.43 4.08
N VAL A 32 -14.68 5.18 3.98
CA VAL A 32 -13.79 4.74 2.90
C VAL A 32 -14.40 4.96 1.52
N LYS A 33 -15.65 4.56 1.33
CA LYS A 33 -16.34 4.70 0.04
C LYS A 33 -16.52 6.16 -0.36
N LYS A 34 -16.91 7.01 0.58
CA LYS A 34 -17.07 8.46 0.35
C LYS A 34 -15.74 9.11 0.01
N PHE A 35 -14.66 8.72 0.67
CA PHE A 35 -13.33 9.22 0.37
C PHE A 35 -12.95 8.93 -1.09
N TRP A 36 -13.04 7.68 -1.53
CA TRP A 36 -12.67 7.29 -2.89
C TRP A 36 -13.60 7.88 -3.96
N THR A 37 -14.87 8.07 -3.64
CA THR A 37 -15.79 8.82 -4.52
C THR A 37 -15.30 10.24 -4.71
N SER A 38 -14.92 10.94 -3.63
CA SER A 38 -14.37 12.30 -3.69
C SER A 38 -13.07 12.36 -4.49
N VAL A 39 -12.19 11.35 -4.36
CA VAL A 39 -10.96 11.25 -5.16
C VAL A 39 -11.28 11.18 -6.64
N THR A 40 -12.22 10.34 -7.04
CA THR A 40 -12.64 10.18 -8.44
C THR A 40 -13.27 11.45 -9.00
N GLU A 41 -14.14 12.08 -8.24
CA GLU A 41 -14.79 13.34 -8.63
C GLU A 41 -13.77 14.46 -8.80
N ASN A 42 -12.84 14.60 -7.85
CA ASN A 42 -11.78 15.60 -7.92
C ASN A 42 -10.84 15.37 -9.12
N SER A 43 -10.48 14.11 -9.39
CA SER A 43 -9.67 13.73 -10.55
C SER A 43 -10.34 14.14 -11.85
N LYS A 44 -11.62 13.82 -12.02
CA LYS A 44 -12.39 14.16 -13.22
C LYS A 44 -12.60 15.68 -13.38
N LYS A 45 -13.02 16.35 -12.30
CA LYS A 45 -13.32 17.79 -12.32
C LYS A 45 -12.11 18.63 -12.68
N ASN A 46 -10.94 18.28 -12.15
CA ASN A 46 -9.71 19.05 -12.30
C ASN A 46 -8.75 18.48 -13.35
N ASN A 47 -9.13 17.39 -14.02
CA ASN A 47 -8.31 16.69 -15.01
C ASN A 47 -6.91 16.34 -14.46
N ILE A 48 -6.87 15.75 -13.28
CA ILE A 48 -5.63 15.31 -12.63
C ILE A 48 -5.60 13.79 -12.46
N ASP A 49 -4.39 13.25 -12.37
CA ASP A 49 -4.19 11.82 -12.15
C ASP A 49 -4.84 11.37 -10.84
N PRO A 50 -5.55 10.21 -10.81
CA PRO A 50 -6.21 9.70 -9.61
C PRO A 50 -5.27 9.51 -8.42
N THR A 51 -4.02 9.12 -8.65
CA THR A 51 -3.01 8.95 -7.59
C THR A 51 -2.67 10.28 -6.94
N LEU A 52 -2.44 11.32 -7.75
CA LEU A 52 -2.22 12.69 -7.23
C LEU A 52 -3.46 13.21 -6.51
N SER A 53 -4.65 12.92 -7.04
CA SER A 53 -5.92 13.30 -6.42
C SER A 53 -6.06 12.69 -5.02
N TYR A 54 -5.81 11.39 -4.86
CA TYR A 54 -5.95 10.77 -3.54
C TYR A 54 -4.90 11.29 -2.55
N MET A 55 -3.66 11.49 -2.99
CA MET A 55 -2.59 12.01 -2.13
C MET A 55 -2.93 13.40 -1.60
N HIS A 56 -3.40 14.28 -2.48
CA HIS A 56 -3.80 15.63 -2.10
C HIS A 56 -4.97 15.63 -1.11
N LEU A 57 -6.04 14.88 -1.41
CA LEU A 57 -7.20 14.80 -0.52
C LEU A 57 -6.87 14.12 0.81
N LEU A 58 -6.01 13.11 0.79
CA LEU A 58 -5.57 12.44 2.01
C LEU A 58 -4.79 13.38 2.91
N GLU A 59 -3.84 14.14 2.37
CA GLU A 59 -3.09 15.17 3.10
C GLU A 59 -4.03 16.17 3.76
N GLU A 60 -4.98 16.72 3.01
CA GLU A 60 -5.98 17.66 3.50
C GLU A 60 -6.80 17.07 4.66
N LYS A 61 -7.25 15.82 4.50
CA LYS A 61 -8.07 15.14 5.52
C LYS A 61 -7.25 14.78 6.76
N MET A 62 -6.03 14.35 6.60
CA MET A 62 -5.12 14.10 7.73
C MET A 62 -4.87 15.38 8.52
N TYR A 63 -4.61 16.48 7.83
CA TYR A 63 -4.42 17.78 8.49
C TYR A 63 -5.66 18.20 9.30
N LYS A 64 -6.86 18.11 8.71
CA LYS A 64 -8.13 18.43 9.40
C LYS A 64 -8.41 17.52 10.59
N ALA A 65 -8.05 16.25 10.49
CA ALA A 65 -8.24 15.26 11.56
C ALA A 65 -7.12 15.29 12.61
N LYS A 66 -6.12 16.15 12.45
CA LYS A 66 -4.91 16.20 13.30
C LYS A 66 -4.16 14.88 13.36
N VAL A 67 -4.15 14.15 12.27
CA VAL A 67 -3.36 12.93 12.08
C VAL A 67 -2.00 13.32 11.53
N GLU A 68 -0.94 12.90 12.21
CA GLU A 68 0.42 13.27 11.84
C GLU A 68 0.83 12.68 10.50
N ILE A 69 1.35 13.53 9.61
CA ILE A 69 1.96 13.13 8.34
C ILE A 69 3.46 12.98 8.57
N SER A 70 3.89 11.79 8.94
CA SER A 70 5.30 11.47 9.16
C SER A 70 5.61 10.04 8.75
N LYS A 71 6.86 9.80 8.39
CA LYS A 71 7.38 8.46 8.10
C LYS A 71 7.11 7.50 9.25
N GLN A 72 7.34 7.95 10.48
CA GLN A 72 7.13 7.14 11.68
C GLN A 72 5.66 6.73 11.83
N ASN A 73 4.72 7.64 11.59
CA ASN A 73 3.30 7.34 11.68
C ASN A 73 2.84 6.37 10.57
N PHE A 74 3.31 6.58 9.34
CA PHE A 74 3.04 5.65 8.25
C PHE A 74 3.61 4.24 8.50
N ASN A 75 4.82 4.14 9.03
CA ASN A 75 5.38 2.85 9.45
C ASN A 75 4.51 2.16 10.51
N LYS A 76 4.00 2.89 11.47
CA LYS A 76 3.06 2.38 12.48
C LYS A 76 1.80 1.79 11.85
N TYR A 77 1.21 2.50 10.90
CA TYR A 77 0.04 2.01 10.17
C TYR A 77 0.38 0.80 9.30
N GLY A 78 1.53 0.82 8.64
CA GLY A 78 2.02 -0.31 7.84
C GLY A 78 2.15 -1.60 8.66
N GLN A 79 2.63 -1.52 9.89
CA GLN A 79 2.75 -2.67 10.79
C GLN A 79 1.40 -3.29 11.19
N ARG A 80 0.32 -2.55 11.07
CA ARG A 80 -1.05 -3.00 11.38
C ARG A 80 -1.82 -3.53 10.18
N LEU A 81 -1.25 -3.42 8.98
CA LEU A 81 -1.90 -3.92 7.77
C LEU A 81 -2.09 -5.43 7.84
N LYS A 82 -3.28 -5.87 7.49
CA LYS A 82 -3.60 -7.29 7.38
C LYS A 82 -3.25 -7.77 5.98
N LEU A 83 -2.21 -8.58 5.90
CA LEU A 83 -1.81 -9.24 4.67
C LEU A 83 -2.64 -10.51 4.46
N PHE A 84 -2.75 -10.96 3.21
CA PHE A 84 -3.37 -12.25 2.94
C PHE A 84 -2.60 -13.39 3.63
N SER A 85 -3.32 -14.46 3.95
CA SER A 85 -2.73 -15.66 4.56
C SER A 85 -1.59 -16.19 3.71
N GLY A 86 -0.45 -16.49 4.35
CA GLY A 86 0.74 -17.03 3.70
C GLY A 86 1.74 -16.00 3.18
N VAL A 87 1.37 -14.70 3.10
CA VAL A 87 2.28 -13.65 2.60
C VAL A 87 3.49 -13.47 3.54
N ASN A 88 3.29 -13.49 4.84
CA ASN A 88 4.35 -13.22 5.82
C ASN A 88 5.56 -14.17 5.70
N ASP A 89 5.35 -15.43 5.35
CA ASP A 89 6.41 -16.42 5.20
C ASP A 89 6.77 -16.74 3.74
N TRP A 90 5.98 -16.23 2.79
CA TRP A 90 6.17 -16.48 1.35
C TRP A 90 7.56 -16.12 0.87
N PHE A 91 8.03 -14.94 1.18
CA PHE A 91 9.31 -14.42 0.70
C PHE A 91 10.48 -15.31 1.11
N LYS A 92 10.46 -15.77 2.37
CA LYS A 92 11.47 -16.70 2.89
C LYS A 92 11.36 -18.06 2.20
N ARG A 93 10.16 -18.62 2.12
CA ARG A 93 9.92 -19.95 1.53
C ARG A 93 10.40 -20.02 0.07
N ILE A 94 10.08 -19.00 -0.73
CA ILE A 94 10.46 -19.01 -2.15
C ILE A 94 11.97 -18.76 -2.33
N LYS A 95 12.60 -17.97 -1.48
CA LYS A 95 14.08 -17.85 -1.46
C LYS A 95 14.76 -19.16 -1.11
N ASP A 96 14.26 -19.86 -0.11
CA ASP A 96 14.82 -21.15 0.31
C ASP A 96 14.63 -22.22 -0.78
N PHE A 97 13.49 -22.22 -1.46
CA PHE A 97 13.24 -23.08 -2.61
C PHE A 97 14.18 -22.75 -3.76
N GLY A 98 14.38 -21.49 -4.07
CA GLY A 98 15.33 -21.05 -5.10
C GLY A 98 16.74 -21.54 -4.82
N LYS A 99 17.24 -21.35 -3.60
CA LYS A 99 18.58 -21.82 -3.19
C LYS A 99 18.76 -23.32 -3.39
N LYS A 100 17.75 -24.13 -3.05
CA LYS A 100 17.79 -25.59 -3.25
C LYS A 100 17.88 -25.99 -4.74
N ASN A 101 17.45 -25.12 -5.63
CA ASN A 101 17.46 -25.33 -7.09
C ASN A 101 18.52 -24.50 -7.82
N ASN A 102 19.51 -23.98 -7.11
CA ASN A 102 20.57 -23.12 -7.65
C ASN A 102 20.03 -21.88 -8.39
N ILE A 103 19.00 -21.26 -7.82
CA ILE A 103 18.34 -20.04 -8.33
C ILE A 103 18.39 -18.97 -7.26
N GLU A 104 18.86 -17.78 -7.60
CA GLU A 104 18.73 -16.58 -6.77
C GLU A 104 17.38 -15.93 -7.03
N VAL A 105 16.58 -15.73 -5.96
CA VAL A 105 15.27 -15.11 -6.05
C VAL A 105 15.31 -13.73 -5.40
N GLU A 106 14.96 -12.72 -6.17
CA GLU A 106 14.78 -11.35 -5.72
C GLU A 106 13.29 -10.99 -5.72
N HIS A 107 12.86 -10.17 -4.74
CA HIS A 107 11.49 -9.73 -4.59
C HIS A 107 11.41 -8.22 -4.73
N TYR A 108 10.45 -7.76 -5.51
CA TYR A 108 10.17 -6.35 -5.73
C TYR A 108 8.68 -6.07 -5.57
N ILE A 109 8.33 -4.99 -4.88
CA ILE A 109 6.96 -4.52 -4.80
C ILE A 109 6.85 -3.28 -5.69
N ILE A 110 5.88 -3.30 -6.61
CA ILE A 110 5.58 -2.19 -7.53
C ILE A 110 4.19 -1.69 -7.17
N SER A 111 4.10 -0.50 -6.60
CA SER A 111 2.85 0.05 -6.08
C SER A 111 2.83 1.57 -6.22
N SER A 112 1.63 2.12 -6.45
CA SER A 112 1.35 3.55 -6.33
C SER A 112 0.87 3.95 -4.92
N GLY A 113 0.94 3.03 -3.96
CA GLY A 113 0.63 3.26 -2.56
C GLY A 113 1.72 4.03 -1.81
N LEU A 114 1.61 4.05 -0.49
CA LEU A 114 2.52 4.80 0.38
C LEU A 114 3.70 3.91 0.80
N THR A 115 4.89 4.28 0.35
CA THR A 115 6.13 3.52 0.57
C THR A 115 6.36 3.16 2.04
N ASP A 116 6.14 4.11 2.94
CA ASP A 116 6.40 3.90 4.37
C ASP A 116 5.33 3.02 5.07
N MET A 117 4.26 2.63 4.37
CA MET A 117 3.29 1.64 4.84
C MET A 117 3.57 0.23 4.31
N ILE A 118 4.32 0.11 3.24
CA ILE A 118 4.69 -1.16 2.62
C ILE A 118 5.87 -1.79 3.34
#